data_62fa7bdbfc882595e9df725b428b3bf7
#
_entry.id   62fa7bdbfc882595e9df725b428b3bf7
#
_cell.length_a   1.000
_cell.length_b   1.000
_cell.length_c   1.000
_cell.angle_alpha   90.00
_cell.angle_beta   90.00
_cell.angle_gamma   90.00
#
_symmetry.space_group_name_H-M   'P 1'
#
loop_
_entity.id
_entity.type
_entity.pdbx_description
1 polymer ?
#
loop_
_entity_poly.entity_id
_entity_poly.type
_entity_poly.pdbx_seq_one_letter_code
_entity_poly.pdbx_strand_id
1 'polypeptide(L)'
;RTFPIDLSIMVGGDSAKVSLAGTVIGLDHDPRFRGELNVASANIGDVVSALADGADLPAPLSQSFTLAGNMDASAKALSIDDLKINFGGADGKGQVSGLFNGTPKLTANLTIDKIDADPWLIASKSGSSSEAVTTDAAPKAKISVEAAASPPAAPFTLPSGITASVAIKIGEIKMRGDKVSNAVLNAELSDGILNLGQFSLLAPG
;
A
#
# COMPACT_ATOMS: atom_id res chain seq x y z
N ARG A 1 -14.46 -7.28 -33.15
CA ARG A 1 -15.74 -7.31 -32.42
C ARG A 1 -15.52 -6.74 -31.01
N THR A 2 -16.50 -6.01 -30.49
CA THR A 2 -16.46 -5.38 -29.17
C THR A 2 -17.58 -5.99 -28.34
N PHE A 3 -17.29 -6.37 -27.11
CA PHE A 3 -18.24 -6.99 -26.19
C PHE A 3 -18.31 -6.17 -24.91
N PRO A 4 -19.48 -5.66 -24.52
CA PRO A 4 -19.64 -4.99 -23.24
C PRO A 4 -19.50 -6.00 -22.11
N ILE A 5 -18.87 -5.59 -21.03
CA ILE A 5 -18.72 -6.37 -19.78
C ILE A 5 -19.14 -5.49 -18.62
N ASP A 6 -19.95 -6.06 -17.75
CA ASP A 6 -20.26 -5.52 -16.42
C ASP A 6 -20.12 -6.69 -15.43
N LEU A 7 -19.07 -6.65 -14.63
CA LEU A 7 -18.71 -7.70 -13.69
C LEU A 7 -18.60 -7.12 -12.29
N SER A 8 -19.23 -7.78 -11.32
CA SER A 8 -19.08 -7.46 -9.92
C SER A 8 -18.76 -8.73 -9.13
N ILE A 9 -17.67 -8.70 -8.40
CA ILE A 9 -17.15 -9.84 -7.63
C ILE A 9 -17.00 -9.40 -6.18
N MET A 10 -17.42 -10.25 -5.25
CA MET A 10 -17.13 -10.12 -3.82
C MET A 10 -15.91 -10.98 -3.48
N VAL A 11 -14.98 -10.43 -2.76
CA VAL A 11 -13.71 -11.07 -2.33
C VAL A 11 -13.68 -11.15 -0.81
N GLY A 12 -13.19 -12.28 -0.28
CA GLY A 12 -13.10 -12.48 1.17
C GLY A 12 -14.48 -12.52 1.87
N GLY A 13 -15.46 -13.23 1.31
CA GLY A 13 -16.86 -13.13 1.73
C GLY A 13 -17.46 -11.81 1.24
N ASP A 14 -17.86 -10.94 2.15
CA ASP A 14 -18.40 -9.61 1.81
C ASP A 14 -17.40 -8.48 2.12
N SER A 15 -16.12 -8.81 2.34
CA SER A 15 -15.12 -7.86 2.81
C SER A 15 -14.71 -6.84 1.75
N ALA A 16 -14.70 -7.24 0.47
CA ALA A 16 -14.43 -6.33 -0.63
C ALA A 16 -15.31 -6.59 -1.83
N LYS A 17 -15.71 -5.51 -2.49
CA LYS A 17 -16.40 -5.51 -3.77
C LYS A 17 -15.46 -4.99 -4.85
N VAL A 18 -15.27 -5.79 -5.90
CA VAL A 18 -14.54 -5.41 -7.12
C VAL A 18 -15.55 -5.32 -8.26
N SER A 19 -15.61 -4.19 -8.94
CA SER A 19 -16.49 -3.99 -10.10
C SER A 19 -15.67 -3.54 -11.31
N LEU A 20 -15.96 -4.15 -12.45
CA LEU A 20 -15.37 -3.84 -13.74
C LEU A 20 -16.51 -3.57 -14.73
N ALA A 21 -16.55 -2.36 -15.28
CA ALA A 21 -17.53 -1.98 -16.30
C ALA A 21 -16.81 -1.45 -17.53
N GLY A 22 -17.04 -2.04 -18.70
CA GLY A 22 -16.32 -1.64 -19.89
C GLY A 22 -16.56 -2.53 -21.11
N THR A 23 -15.53 -2.65 -21.92
CA THR A 23 -15.60 -3.42 -23.17
C THR A 23 -14.35 -4.26 -23.37
N VAL A 24 -14.54 -5.46 -23.90
CA VAL A 24 -13.45 -6.29 -24.43
C VAL A 24 -13.45 -6.21 -25.95
N ILE A 25 -12.27 -5.98 -26.50
CA ILE A 25 -12.01 -5.84 -27.92
C ILE A 25 -11.02 -6.93 -28.33
N GLY A 26 -11.16 -7.46 -29.56
CA GLY A 26 -10.15 -8.36 -30.13
C GLY A 26 -10.11 -9.77 -29.54
N LEU A 27 -11.26 -10.32 -29.13
CA LEU A 27 -11.35 -11.68 -28.53
C LEU A 27 -10.72 -12.78 -29.38
N ASP A 28 -10.61 -12.59 -30.69
CA ASP A 28 -10.14 -13.62 -31.63
C ASP A 28 -8.60 -13.74 -31.64
N HIS A 29 -7.84 -12.69 -31.26
CA HIS A 29 -6.38 -12.66 -31.42
C HIS A 29 -5.64 -12.06 -30.22
N ASP A 30 -6.00 -10.87 -29.79
CA ASP A 30 -5.32 -10.15 -28.70
C ASP A 30 -6.39 -9.43 -27.85
N PRO A 31 -7.03 -10.15 -26.92
CA PRO A 31 -8.11 -9.60 -26.12
C PRO A 31 -7.60 -8.44 -25.25
N ARG A 32 -8.32 -7.32 -25.32
CA ARG A 32 -8.02 -6.11 -24.56
C ARG A 32 -9.28 -5.59 -23.89
N PHE A 33 -9.24 -5.41 -22.60
CA PHE A 33 -10.29 -4.77 -21.83
C PHE A 33 -10.01 -3.27 -21.72
N ARG A 34 -11.05 -2.47 -21.87
CA ARG A 34 -11.07 -1.04 -21.58
C ARG A 34 -12.31 -0.69 -20.79
N GLY A 35 -12.14 -0.02 -19.67
CA GLY A 35 -13.29 0.34 -18.85
C GLY A 35 -12.86 0.91 -17.50
N GLU A 36 -13.82 0.94 -16.59
CA GLU A 36 -13.65 1.43 -15.23
C GLU A 36 -13.43 0.26 -14.27
N LEU A 37 -12.47 0.42 -13.38
CA LEU A 37 -12.25 -0.44 -12.23
C LEU A 37 -12.71 0.30 -10.99
N ASN A 38 -13.53 -0.35 -10.17
CA ASN A 38 -13.89 0.14 -8.84
C ASN A 38 -13.66 -0.98 -7.82
N VAL A 39 -12.96 -0.67 -6.74
CA VAL A 39 -12.73 -1.55 -5.60
C VAL A 39 -13.20 -0.83 -4.35
N ALA A 40 -13.97 -1.49 -3.51
CA ALA A 40 -14.39 -0.94 -2.24
C ALA A 40 -14.31 -2.04 -1.16
N SER A 41 -13.75 -1.70 -0.02
CA SER A 41 -13.68 -2.56 1.17
C SER A 41 -13.97 -1.73 2.41
N ALA A 42 -14.74 -2.32 3.33
CA ALA A 42 -14.94 -1.73 4.66
C ALA A 42 -13.68 -1.91 5.54
N ASN A 43 -12.90 -2.95 5.28
CA ASN A 43 -11.71 -3.30 6.03
C ASN A 43 -10.69 -3.95 5.08
N ILE A 44 -9.62 -3.23 4.74
CA ILE A 44 -8.60 -3.78 3.84
C ILE A 44 -7.84 -4.95 4.47
N GLY A 45 -7.75 -5.01 5.79
CA GLY A 45 -7.12 -6.11 6.51
C GLY A 45 -7.76 -7.45 6.19
N ASP A 46 -9.10 -7.50 6.09
CA ASP A 46 -9.82 -8.73 5.74
C ASP A 46 -9.51 -9.18 4.31
N VAL A 47 -9.35 -8.21 3.40
CA VAL A 47 -8.98 -8.49 2.00
C VAL A 47 -7.58 -9.09 1.90
N VAL A 48 -6.62 -8.49 2.60
CA VAL A 48 -5.23 -8.97 2.58
C VAL A 48 -5.13 -10.32 3.28
N SER A 49 -5.83 -10.53 4.40
CA SER A 49 -5.88 -11.82 5.08
C SER A 49 -6.51 -12.93 4.22
N ALA A 50 -7.49 -12.59 3.39
CA ALA A 50 -8.10 -13.53 2.45
C ALA A 50 -7.20 -13.88 1.25
N LEU A 51 -6.28 -12.99 0.88
CA LEU A 51 -5.35 -13.18 -0.24
C LEU A 51 -3.98 -13.75 0.18
N ALA A 52 -3.57 -13.46 1.41
CA ALA A 52 -2.29 -13.90 1.97
C ALA A 52 -2.59 -14.75 3.21
N ASP A 53 -2.76 -16.06 3.03
CA ASP A 53 -3.11 -17.03 4.08
C ASP A 53 -2.47 -16.72 5.44
N GLY A 54 -3.24 -16.11 6.35
CA GLY A 54 -2.89 -15.96 7.75
C GLY A 54 -1.85 -14.87 8.09
N ALA A 55 -1.63 -13.89 7.24
CA ALA A 55 -0.76 -12.76 7.59
C ALA A 55 -1.41 -11.89 8.67
N ASP A 56 -0.83 -11.86 9.87
CA ASP A 56 -1.18 -10.90 10.92
C ASP A 56 -0.81 -9.50 10.46
N LEU A 57 -1.81 -8.72 10.09
CA LEU A 57 -1.62 -7.36 9.61
C LEU A 57 -1.72 -6.35 10.76
N PRO A 58 -0.92 -5.29 10.74
CA PRO A 58 -0.99 -4.26 11.76
C PRO A 58 -2.37 -3.57 11.74
N ALA A 59 -2.90 -3.27 12.93
CA ALA A 59 -4.22 -2.66 13.15
C ALA A 59 -4.57 -1.44 12.26
N PRO A 60 -3.63 -0.62 11.78
CA PRO A 60 -3.94 0.47 10.87
C PRO A 60 -4.54 0.04 9.54
N LEU A 61 -4.39 -1.22 9.14
CA LEU A 61 -4.99 -1.76 7.92
C LEU A 61 -6.49 -2.11 8.09
N SER A 62 -7.03 -2.07 9.32
CA SER A 62 -8.46 -2.22 9.59
C SER A 62 -9.25 -0.95 9.26
N GLN A 63 -9.01 -0.37 8.10
CA GLN A 63 -9.67 0.86 7.64
C GLN A 63 -10.37 0.65 6.31
N SER A 64 -11.37 1.48 6.03
CA SER A 64 -12.05 1.46 4.75
C SER A 64 -11.09 1.84 3.62
N PHE A 65 -11.26 1.17 2.51
CA PHE A 65 -10.48 1.40 1.30
C PHE A 65 -11.40 1.50 0.09
N THR A 66 -11.16 2.50 -0.73
CA THR A 66 -11.77 2.58 -2.06
C THR A 66 -10.70 2.91 -3.09
N LEU A 67 -10.84 2.31 -4.26
CA LEU A 67 -10.01 2.56 -5.42
C LEU A 67 -10.90 2.64 -6.65
N ALA A 68 -10.70 3.66 -7.47
CA ALA A 68 -11.39 3.82 -8.75
C ALA A 68 -10.41 4.33 -9.79
N GLY A 69 -10.55 3.89 -11.05
CA GLY A 69 -9.69 4.35 -12.13
C GLY A 69 -10.08 3.77 -13.48
N ASN A 70 -9.52 4.34 -14.54
CA ASN A 70 -9.69 3.88 -15.92
C ASN A 70 -8.67 2.78 -16.21
N MET A 71 -9.14 1.58 -16.50
CA MET A 71 -8.31 0.40 -16.74
C MET A 71 -8.24 0.07 -18.23
N ASP A 72 -7.04 -0.15 -18.72
CA ASP A 72 -6.74 -0.74 -20.03
C ASP A 72 -5.84 -1.96 -19.79
N ALA A 73 -6.33 -3.15 -20.10
CA ALA A 73 -5.66 -4.40 -19.80
C ALA A 73 -5.64 -5.36 -20.98
N SER A 74 -4.50 -6.01 -21.18
CA SER A 74 -4.29 -7.09 -22.13
C SER A 74 -3.48 -8.22 -21.48
N ALA A 75 -3.22 -9.31 -22.21
CA ALA A 75 -2.34 -10.37 -21.73
C ALA A 75 -0.89 -9.90 -21.47
N LYS A 76 -0.47 -8.79 -22.07
CA LYS A 76 0.92 -8.30 -22.03
C LYS A 76 1.12 -7.02 -21.21
N ALA A 77 0.04 -6.27 -20.96
CA ALA A 77 0.13 -4.98 -20.30
C ALA A 77 -1.16 -4.64 -19.55
N LEU A 78 -0.98 -3.88 -18.47
CA LEU A 78 -2.04 -3.27 -17.68
C LEU A 78 -1.72 -1.79 -17.51
N SER A 79 -2.70 -0.91 -17.66
CA SER A 79 -2.62 0.45 -17.13
C SER A 79 -3.90 0.78 -16.35
N ILE A 80 -3.74 1.53 -15.28
CA ILE A 80 -4.84 2.14 -14.54
C ILE A 80 -4.49 3.62 -14.43
N ASP A 81 -5.21 4.41 -15.19
CA ASP A 81 -5.05 5.86 -15.24
C ASP A 81 -6.14 6.54 -14.42
N ASP A 82 -5.94 7.81 -14.08
CA ASP A 82 -6.86 8.58 -13.24
C ASP A 82 -7.24 7.88 -11.93
N LEU A 83 -6.27 7.12 -11.39
CA LEU A 83 -6.46 6.37 -10.17
C LEU A 83 -6.80 7.30 -9.01
N LYS A 84 -7.92 7.02 -8.35
CA LYS A 84 -8.36 7.66 -7.10
C LYS A 84 -8.36 6.62 -6.01
N ILE A 85 -7.74 6.94 -4.90
CA ILE A 85 -7.63 6.06 -3.74
C ILE A 85 -8.12 6.83 -2.52
N ASN A 86 -8.96 6.20 -1.71
CA ASN A 86 -9.22 6.65 -0.35
C ASN A 86 -8.87 5.52 0.60
N PHE A 87 -8.07 5.80 1.60
CA PHE A 87 -7.65 4.85 2.61
C PHE A 87 -7.73 5.50 3.99
N GLY A 88 -8.73 5.07 4.79
CA GLY A 88 -8.91 5.59 6.14
C GLY A 88 -9.08 7.12 6.20
N GLY A 89 -9.72 7.71 5.18
CA GLY A 89 -9.89 9.17 5.06
C GLY A 89 -8.70 9.91 4.45
N ALA A 90 -7.63 9.23 4.07
CA ALA A 90 -6.56 9.79 3.26
C ALA A 90 -6.92 9.65 1.77
N ASP A 91 -6.95 10.77 1.06
CA ASP A 91 -7.22 10.81 -0.38
C ASP A 91 -5.92 10.82 -1.16
N GLY A 92 -5.89 9.98 -2.19
CA GLY A 92 -4.77 9.86 -3.10
C GLY A 92 -5.23 9.77 -4.55
N LYS A 93 -4.31 10.08 -5.44
CA LYS A 93 -4.47 9.94 -6.89
C LYS A 93 -3.17 9.49 -7.52
N GLY A 94 -3.28 8.89 -8.70
CA GLY A 94 -2.08 8.43 -9.39
C GLY A 94 -2.36 7.62 -10.63
N GLN A 95 -1.38 6.78 -10.94
CA GLN A 95 -1.45 5.83 -12.04
C GLN A 95 -0.64 4.58 -11.69
N VAL A 96 -1.07 3.45 -12.22
CA VAL A 96 -0.36 2.16 -12.12
C VAL A 96 -0.22 1.58 -13.51
N SER A 97 0.92 1.03 -13.82
CA SER A 97 1.15 0.29 -15.07
C SER A 97 1.90 -1.00 -14.83
N GLY A 98 1.64 -2.00 -15.66
CA GLY A 98 2.29 -3.30 -15.61
C GLY A 98 2.61 -3.80 -17.01
N LEU A 99 3.77 -4.40 -17.17
CA LEU A 99 4.20 -5.11 -18.39
C LEU A 99 4.48 -6.56 -18.02
N PHE A 100 3.91 -7.51 -18.77
CA PHE A 100 3.96 -8.94 -18.50
C PHE A 100 4.62 -9.74 -19.63
N ASN A 101 5.32 -9.08 -20.55
CA ASN A 101 6.08 -9.70 -21.62
C ASN A 101 7.52 -9.97 -21.15
N GLY A 102 7.77 -11.11 -20.55
CA GLY A 102 9.05 -11.47 -19.92
C GLY A 102 8.97 -11.32 -18.39
N THR A 103 10.02 -10.77 -17.76
CA THR A 103 9.97 -10.45 -16.32
C THR A 103 8.92 -9.38 -16.07
N PRO A 104 7.89 -9.65 -15.26
CA PRO A 104 6.85 -8.67 -14.95
C PRO A 104 7.44 -7.39 -14.37
N LYS A 105 7.03 -6.25 -14.94
CA LYS A 105 7.41 -4.92 -14.45
C LYS A 105 6.18 -4.17 -14.03
N LEU A 106 6.15 -3.71 -12.79
CA LEU A 106 5.08 -2.89 -12.23
C LEU A 106 5.61 -1.49 -11.93
N THR A 107 4.86 -0.47 -12.26
CA THR A 107 5.19 0.93 -11.93
C THR A 107 3.96 1.59 -11.32
N ALA A 108 4.14 2.21 -10.16
CA ALA A 108 3.09 2.98 -9.50
C ALA A 108 3.59 4.39 -9.16
N ASN A 109 2.83 5.40 -9.53
CA ASN A 109 3.06 6.79 -9.17
C ASN A 109 1.84 7.29 -8.42
N LEU A 110 2.00 7.61 -7.14
CA LEU A 110 0.91 8.01 -6.26
C LEU A 110 1.20 9.38 -5.65
N THR A 111 0.15 10.17 -5.53
CA THR A 111 0.18 11.44 -4.78
C THR A 111 -0.94 11.37 -3.75
N ILE A 112 -0.60 11.53 -2.49
CA ILE A 112 -1.54 11.50 -1.37
C ILE A 112 -1.56 12.90 -0.77
N ASP A 113 -2.74 13.47 -0.59
CA ASP A 113 -2.85 14.85 -0.13
C ASP A 113 -2.47 14.95 1.35
N LYS A 114 -3.03 14.05 2.18
CA LYS A 114 -2.81 14.06 3.62
C LYS A 114 -2.93 12.66 4.22
N ILE A 115 -2.06 12.34 5.17
CA ILE A 115 -2.11 11.11 5.97
C ILE A 115 -2.07 11.45 7.45
N ASP A 116 -2.92 10.82 8.26
CA ASP A 116 -2.78 10.75 9.71
C ASP A 116 -1.98 9.49 10.07
N ALA A 117 -0.76 9.68 10.56
CA ALA A 117 0.13 8.59 10.93
C ALA A 117 -0.03 8.16 12.40
N ASP A 118 -0.83 8.87 13.21
CA ASP A 118 -1.01 8.58 14.63
C ASP A 118 -1.54 7.16 14.89
N PRO A 119 -2.51 6.62 14.12
CA PRO A 119 -2.96 5.23 14.29
C PRO A 119 -1.84 4.19 14.10
N TRP A 120 -0.89 4.45 13.20
CA TRP A 120 0.24 3.54 12.93
C TRP A 120 1.26 3.54 14.07
N LEU A 121 1.44 4.67 14.73
CA LEU A 121 2.35 4.80 15.86
C LEU A 121 1.82 4.13 17.14
N ILE A 122 0.49 4.13 17.33
CA ILE A 122 -0.16 3.50 18.46
C ILE A 122 -0.07 1.97 18.32
N ALA A 123 -0.33 1.44 17.13
CA ALA A 123 -0.25 0.00 16.86
C ALA A 123 1.15 -0.57 17.11
N SER A 124 2.19 0.18 16.79
CA SER A 124 3.58 -0.23 17.06
C SER A 124 3.92 -0.36 18.54
N LYS A 125 3.20 0.35 19.42
CA LYS A 125 3.40 0.27 20.88
C LYS A 125 2.66 -0.89 21.54
N SER A 126 1.59 -1.38 20.94
CA SER A 126 0.77 -2.48 21.50
C SER A 126 1.46 -3.85 21.40
N GLY A 127 2.51 -3.98 20.60
CA GLY A 127 3.32 -5.20 20.46
C GLY A 127 4.44 -5.36 21.49
N SER A 128 4.66 -4.39 22.37
CA SER A 128 5.70 -4.43 23.41
C SER A 128 5.06 -4.34 24.79
N SER A 129 4.47 -5.43 25.26
CA SER A 129 4.18 -5.61 26.69
C SER A 129 5.52 -5.84 27.42
N SER A 130 6.19 -4.77 27.80
CA SER A 130 7.26 -4.84 28.77
C SER A 130 6.65 -4.71 30.16
N GLU A 131 6.73 -5.78 30.93
CA GLU A 131 6.40 -5.78 32.37
C GLU A 131 7.07 -4.62 33.07
N ALA A 132 6.28 -3.84 33.78
CA ALA A 132 6.74 -2.79 34.65
C ALA A 132 7.43 -3.44 35.88
N VAL A 133 8.74 -3.47 35.89
CA VAL A 133 9.50 -3.67 37.12
C VAL A 133 9.60 -2.33 37.82
N THR A 134 8.81 -2.15 38.87
CA THR A 134 8.96 -1.09 39.85
C THR A 134 10.22 -1.34 40.64
N THR A 135 11.26 -0.50 40.53
CA THR A 135 12.27 -0.33 41.53
C THR A 135 12.65 1.13 41.67
N ASP A 136 12.46 1.61 42.86
CA ASP A 136 12.81 2.90 43.43
C ASP A 136 14.33 3.14 43.41
N ALA A 137 14.74 4.42 43.30
CA ALA A 137 16.05 5.02 43.56
C ALA A 137 16.83 5.59 42.36
N ALA A 138 16.86 6.93 42.29
CA ALA A 138 17.88 7.71 41.56
C ALA A 138 19.29 7.55 42.21
N PRO A 139 20.44 7.92 41.60
CA PRO A 139 20.69 9.00 40.64
C PRO A 139 21.74 8.75 39.53
N LYS A 140 21.74 9.64 38.51
CA LYS A 140 22.86 10.02 37.63
C LYS A 140 23.69 8.92 36.95
N ALA A 141 23.45 8.65 35.67
CA ALA A 141 24.54 8.29 34.73
C ALA A 141 24.10 8.46 33.27
N LYS A 142 24.89 9.16 32.54
CA LYS A 142 25.25 9.09 31.10
C LYS A 142 24.28 8.33 30.18
N ILE A 143 23.70 9.07 29.24
CA ILE A 143 22.96 8.53 28.11
C ILE A 143 23.96 7.80 27.21
N SER A 144 24.06 6.48 27.38
CA SER A 144 24.51 5.58 26.32
C SER A 144 23.29 5.20 25.52
N VAL A 145 23.19 5.68 24.29
CA VAL A 145 22.23 5.19 23.33
C VAL A 145 22.70 3.79 22.89
N GLU A 146 22.39 2.80 23.71
CA GLU A 146 22.45 1.40 23.29
C GLU A 146 21.16 1.13 22.51
N ALA A 147 21.31 1.02 21.21
CA ALA A 147 20.23 0.61 20.32
C ALA A 147 19.78 -0.79 20.76
N ALA A 148 18.66 -0.85 21.51
CA ALA A 148 18.00 -2.11 21.80
C ALA A 148 17.60 -2.73 20.46
N ALA A 149 18.31 -3.77 20.06
CA ALA A 149 17.99 -4.58 18.91
C ALA A 149 16.58 -5.15 19.11
N SER A 150 15.61 -4.61 18.39
CA SER A 150 14.30 -5.24 18.25
C SER A 150 14.50 -6.68 17.78
N PRO A 151 13.74 -7.66 18.28
CA PRO A 151 13.81 -9.02 17.75
C PRO A 151 13.56 -8.97 16.24
N PRO A 152 14.31 -9.74 15.44
CA PRO A 152 14.14 -9.74 14.00
C PRO A 152 12.70 -10.11 13.68
N ALA A 153 11.96 -9.18 13.10
CA ALA A 153 10.69 -9.50 12.47
C ALA A 153 10.91 -10.66 11.50
N ALA A 154 10.01 -11.63 11.49
CA ALA A 154 10.10 -12.76 10.57
C ALA A 154 10.39 -12.22 9.17
N PRO A 155 11.34 -12.80 8.42
CA PRO A 155 11.75 -12.26 7.14
C PRO A 155 10.54 -12.26 6.19
N PHE A 156 10.05 -11.06 5.85
CA PHE A 156 9.02 -10.90 4.84
C PHE A 156 9.65 -11.27 3.50
N THR A 157 9.28 -12.42 2.97
CA THR A 157 9.81 -12.91 1.69
C THR A 157 9.11 -12.17 0.57
N LEU A 158 9.82 -11.26 -0.07
CA LEU A 158 9.32 -10.55 -1.25
C LEU A 158 9.32 -11.49 -2.46
N PRO A 159 8.34 -11.38 -3.38
CA PRO A 159 8.30 -12.21 -4.57
C PRO A 159 9.52 -11.98 -5.44
N SER A 160 10.21 -13.06 -5.80
CA SER A 160 11.30 -13.06 -6.77
C SER A 160 10.75 -13.13 -8.21
N GLY A 161 11.50 -12.63 -9.18
CA GLY A 161 11.09 -12.65 -10.58
C GLY A 161 10.07 -11.56 -10.97
N ILE A 162 9.90 -10.54 -10.14
CA ILE A 162 9.09 -9.34 -10.41
C ILE A 162 9.97 -8.11 -10.20
N THR A 163 9.89 -7.15 -11.09
CA THR A 163 10.43 -5.81 -10.87
C THR A 163 9.29 -4.86 -10.58
N ALA A 164 9.37 -4.10 -9.51
CA ALA A 164 8.37 -3.07 -9.20
C ALA A 164 9.06 -1.74 -8.84
N SER A 165 8.51 -0.63 -9.33
CA SER A 165 8.96 0.72 -9.01
C SER A 165 7.77 1.51 -8.47
N VAL A 166 7.92 2.08 -7.30
CA VAL A 166 6.87 2.84 -6.61
C VAL A 166 7.39 4.21 -6.24
N ALA A 167 6.71 5.25 -6.72
CA ALA A 167 6.95 6.63 -6.33
C ALA A 167 5.72 7.18 -5.62
N ILE A 168 5.88 7.61 -4.38
CA ILE A 168 4.82 8.17 -3.56
C ILE A 168 5.21 9.59 -3.13
N LYS A 169 4.30 10.53 -3.36
CA LYS A 169 4.38 11.90 -2.85
C LYS A 169 3.26 12.12 -1.86
N ILE A 170 3.56 12.65 -0.69
CA ILE A 170 2.59 12.95 0.35
C ILE A 170 2.69 14.43 0.69
N GLY A 171 1.58 15.15 0.56
CA GLY A 171 1.53 16.59 0.81
C GLY A 171 1.70 16.92 2.29
N GLU A 172 0.94 16.27 3.17
CA GLU A 172 0.99 16.46 4.62
C GLU A 172 0.92 15.12 5.35
N ILE A 173 1.79 14.91 6.33
CA ILE A 173 1.74 13.81 7.29
C ILE A 173 1.53 14.42 8.67
N LYS A 174 0.41 14.09 9.31
CA LYS A 174 0.18 14.41 10.71
C LYS A 174 0.73 13.29 11.58
N MET A 175 1.55 13.64 12.57
CA MET A 175 2.20 12.68 13.47
C MET A 175 2.39 13.30 14.86
N ARG A 176 1.74 12.75 15.87
CA ARG A 176 1.79 13.21 17.29
C ARG A 176 1.43 14.69 17.49
N GLY A 177 0.52 15.20 16.68
CA GLY A 177 0.14 16.61 16.70
C GLY A 177 1.01 17.53 15.85
N ASP A 178 2.17 17.07 15.43
CA ASP A 178 3.05 17.78 14.49
C ASP A 178 2.65 17.48 13.03
N LYS A 179 3.07 18.37 12.13
CA LYS A 179 2.85 18.24 10.69
C LYS A 179 4.18 18.19 9.96
N VAL A 180 4.35 17.19 9.14
CA VAL A 180 5.48 17.07 8.22
C VAL A 180 4.93 17.25 6.80
N SER A 181 5.59 18.04 5.98
CA SER A 181 5.13 18.36 4.64
C SER A 181 6.06 17.82 3.57
N ASN A 182 5.50 17.59 2.37
CA ASN A 182 6.25 17.23 1.17
C ASN A 182 7.14 15.98 1.34
N ALA A 183 6.59 14.91 1.88
CA ALA A 183 7.30 13.63 1.92
C ALA A 183 7.33 13.01 0.52
N VAL A 184 8.50 12.51 0.12
CA VAL A 184 8.69 11.78 -1.13
C VAL A 184 9.35 10.45 -0.78
N LEU A 185 8.77 9.37 -1.28
CA LEU A 185 9.29 8.01 -1.17
C LEU A 185 9.42 7.40 -2.55
N ASN A 186 10.61 6.95 -2.91
CA ASN A 186 10.84 6.12 -4.07
C ASN A 186 11.38 4.76 -3.62
N ALA A 187 10.73 3.70 -4.06
CA ALA A 187 11.11 2.33 -3.75
C ALA A 187 11.17 1.49 -5.02
N GLU A 188 12.12 0.60 -5.08
CA GLU A 188 12.33 -0.32 -6.19
C GLU A 188 12.48 -1.75 -5.66
N LEU A 189 11.69 -2.66 -6.18
CA LEU A 189 11.80 -4.09 -5.93
C LEU A 189 12.41 -4.75 -7.17
N SER A 190 13.49 -5.46 -7.00
CA SER A 190 14.10 -6.28 -8.05
C SER A 190 14.65 -7.56 -7.42
N ASP A 191 14.29 -8.70 -8.01
CA ASP A 191 14.77 -10.03 -7.57
C ASP A 191 14.58 -10.31 -6.06
N GLY A 192 13.47 -9.85 -5.49
CA GLY A 192 13.18 -10.02 -4.07
C GLY A 192 13.93 -9.03 -3.15
N ILE A 193 14.69 -8.10 -3.71
CA ILE A 193 15.41 -7.05 -2.96
C ILE A 193 14.67 -5.74 -3.08
N LEU A 194 14.26 -5.18 -1.95
CA LEU A 194 13.66 -3.86 -1.88
C LEU A 194 14.74 -2.80 -1.64
N ASN A 195 14.90 -1.90 -2.61
CA ASN A 195 15.76 -0.75 -2.52
C ASN A 195 14.93 0.51 -2.28
N LEU A 196 15.24 1.25 -1.23
CA LEU A 196 14.69 2.58 -0.98
C LEU A 196 15.62 3.61 -1.62
N GLY A 197 15.22 4.14 -2.78
CA GLY A 197 16.06 5.05 -3.56
C GLY A 197 16.10 6.47 -2.98
N GLN A 198 14.97 6.98 -2.49
CA GLN A 198 14.88 8.31 -1.91
C GLN A 198 13.80 8.33 -0.83
N PHE A 199 14.17 8.91 0.30
CA PHE A 199 13.23 9.35 1.32
C PHE A 199 13.58 10.78 1.69
N SER A 200 12.67 11.71 1.46
CA SER A 200 12.83 13.10 1.85
C SER A 200 11.57 13.63 2.49
N LEU A 201 11.72 14.50 3.47
CA LEU A 201 10.62 15.19 4.12
C LEU A 201 11.09 16.59 4.55
N LEU A 202 10.14 17.54 4.57
CA LEU A 202 10.37 18.87 5.10
C LEU A 202 9.75 18.91 6.50
N ALA A 203 10.62 19.03 7.51
CA ALA A 203 10.18 19.26 8.88
C ALA A 203 9.66 20.71 9.03
N PRO A 204 8.68 20.98 9.88
CA PRO A 204 8.28 22.32 10.24
C PRO A 204 9.48 23.02 10.90
N GLY A 205 9.78 24.24 10.45
CA GLY A 205 10.78 25.12 11.05
C GLY A 205 10.24 25.81 12.30
#